data_d30419b014fdc306c503ffb128ad460f
#
_entry.id   d30419b014fdc306c503ffb128ad460f
#
_cell.length_a   1.000
_cell.length_b   1.000
_cell.length_c   1.000
_cell.angle_alpha   90.00
_cell.angle_beta   90.00
_cell.angle_gamma   90.00
#
_symmetry.space_group_name_H-M   'P 1'
#
loop_
_entity.id
_entity.type
_entity.pdbx_description
1 polymer ?
#
loop_
_entity_poly.entity_id
_entity_poly.type
_entity_poly.pdbx_seq_one_letter_code
_entity_poly.pdbx_strand_id
1 'polypeptide(L)'
;RDREYAHTELSASGLDVGLPAGQMGNSEVGHTNIGAGRVVFQDLPRISKSIDDGDFFQNPAYVHAMDACKEKRSALHLMGLLSDGGVHSHIDHLFALMQMAKDRGLERVYIHAFLDGRDVSPTSGVDYVTRTVEKCRELGVGKIATLMGRYYAMDRDKRWDRVEAAYDAMVYGCLLYTSDAADE
;
A
#
# COMPACT_ATOMS: atom_id res chain seq x y z
N ARG A 1 -9.72 -44.31 11.58
CA ARG A 1 -9.21 -43.31 12.57
C ARG A 1 -10.29 -42.30 12.93
N ASP A 2 -10.97 -41.75 11.95
CA ASP A 2 -11.96 -40.65 12.13
C ASP A 2 -13.24 -41.12 12.85
N ARG A 3 -13.42 -42.40 13.05
CA ARG A 3 -14.57 -42.98 13.78
C ARG A 3 -14.30 -43.36 15.25
N GLU A 4 -13.04 -43.37 15.64
CA GLU A 4 -12.62 -43.78 16.99
C GLU A 4 -12.38 -42.62 17.95
N TYR A 5 -12.06 -41.44 17.42
CA TYR A 5 -11.70 -40.25 18.21
C TYR A 5 -12.47 -39.04 17.77
N ALA A 6 -12.79 -38.16 18.71
CA ALA A 6 -13.33 -36.86 18.39
C ALA A 6 -12.30 -36.07 17.59
N HIS A 7 -12.71 -35.57 16.43
CA HIS A 7 -11.85 -34.77 15.55
C HIS A 7 -12.61 -33.55 15.04
N THR A 8 -11.87 -32.54 14.63
CA THR A 8 -12.38 -31.35 13.94
C THR A 8 -11.39 -30.91 12.90
N GLU A 9 -11.86 -30.17 11.92
CA GLU A 9 -11.04 -29.54 10.89
C GLU A 9 -10.91 -28.06 11.21
N LEU A 10 -9.74 -27.51 10.96
CA LEU A 10 -9.45 -26.08 11.11
C LEU A 10 -9.05 -25.53 9.74
N SER A 11 -9.57 -24.36 9.42
CA SER A 11 -9.09 -23.62 8.27
C SER A 11 -7.63 -23.21 8.48
N ALA A 12 -6.83 -23.32 7.42
CA ALA A 12 -5.40 -22.99 7.46
C ALA A 12 -5.00 -21.94 6.43
N SER A 13 -5.96 -21.22 5.83
CA SER A 13 -5.71 -20.28 4.75
C SER A 13 -6.66 -19.07 4.78
N GLY A 14 -6.31 -18.02 4.09
CA GLY A 14 -7.15 -16.86 3.89
C GLY A 14 -7.52 -16.13 5.17
N LEU A 15 -8.67 -15.49 5.14
CA LEU A 15 -9.15 -14.63 6.23
C LEU A 15 -9.35 -15.38 7.56
N ASP A 16 -9.63 -16.67 7.51
CA ASP A 16 -9.82 -17.50 8.71
C ASP A 16 -8.56 -17.61 9.56
N VAL A 17 -7.40 -17.34 8.98
CA VAL A 17 -6.11 -17.32 9.69
C VAL A 17 -5.45 -15.93 9.66
N GLY A 18 -6.15 -14.90 9.23
CA GLY A 18 -5.66 -13.52 9.22
C GLY A 18 -4.79 -13.16 8.02
N LEU A 19 -4.88 -13.93 6.93
CA LEU A 19 -4.23 -13.67 5.65
C LEU A 19 -5.23 -13.11 4.63
N PRO A 20 -4.76 -12.49 3.52
CA PRO A 20 -5.63 -12.14 2.41
C PRO A 20 -6.42 -13.33 1.89
N ALA A 21 -7.61 -13.06 1.33
CA ALA A 21 -8.47 -14.10 0.76
C ALA A 21 -7.72 -14.91 -0.31
N GLY A 22 -7.85 -16.23 -0.25
CA GLY A 22 -7.19 -17.15 -1.18
C GLY A 22 -5.70 -17.39 -0.93
N GLN A 23 -5.06 -16.71 0.00
CA GLN A 23 -3.67 -16.95 0.34
C GLN A 23 -3.52 -18.18 1.23
N MET A 24 -2.60 -19.07 0.83
CA MET A 24 -2.25 -20.26 1.63
C MET A 24 -1.60 -19.86 2.95
N GLY A 25 -1.95 -20.54 4.04
CA GLY A 25 -1.31 -20.38 5.33
C GLY A 25 0.18 -20.79 5.33
N ASN A 26 0.86 -20.35 6.36
CA ASN A 26 2.26 -20.67 6.58
C ASN A 26 2.51 -20.95 8.07
N SER A 27 3.71 -21.44 8.38
CA SER A 27 4.08 -21.82 9.75
C SER A 27 4.02 -20.66 10.75
N GLU A 28 4.46 -19.47 10.33
CA GLU A 28 4.47 -18.27 11.19
C GLU A 28 3.06 -17.88 11.62
N VAL A 29 2.15 -17.76 10.66
CA VAL A 29 0.75 -17.39 10.90
C VAL A 29 0.03 -18.45 11.72
N GLY A 30 0.24 -19.74 11.41
CA GLY A 30 -0.37 -20.85 12.16
C GLY A 30 0.06 -20.87 13.63
N HIS A 31 1.36 -20.78 13.90
CA HIS A 31 1.87 -20.76 15.26
C HIS A 31 1.47 -19.50 16.03
N THR A 32 1.43 -18.35 15.35
CA THR A 32 0.96 -17.10 15.95
C THR A 32 -0.50 -17.21 16.41
N ASN A 33 -1.38 -17.74 15.56
CA ASN A 33 -2.79 -17.92 15.89
C ASN A 33 -3.01 -18.93 17.03
N ILE A 34 -2.29 -20.04 17.00
CA ILE A 34 -2.35 -21.05 18.08
C ILE A 34 -1.86 -20.43 19.39
N GLY A 35 -0.72 -19.74 19.37
CA GLY A 35 -0.16 -19.10 20.56
C GLY A 35 -1.02 -17.98 21.13
N ALA A 36 -1.69 -17.23 20.27
CA ALA A 36 -2.58 -16.12 20.66
C ALA A 36 -3.98 -16.60 21.10
N GLY A 37 -4.37 -17.84 20.76
CA GLY A 37 -5.73 -18.35 21.00
C GLY A 37 -6.82 -17.60 20.21
N ARG A 38 -6.45 -16.87 19.16
CA ARG A 38 -7.37 -16.11 18.30
C ARG A 38 -6.73 -15.89 16.93
N VAL A 39 -7.54 -15.50 15.96
CA VAL A 39 -7.03 -15.05 14.66
C VAL A 39 -6.27 -13.74 14.82
N VAL A 40 -5.02 -13.73 14.37
CA VAL A 40 -4.16 -12.51 14.31
C VAL A 40 -4.04 -12.09 12.87
N PHE A 41 -4.75 -11.03 12.51
CA PHE A 41 -4.68 -10.49 11.16
C PHE A 41 -3.29 -9.91 10.87
N GLN A 42 -2.74 -10.28 9.72
CA GLN A 42 -1.56 -9.63 9.16
C GLN A 42 -1.87 -8.20 8.76
N ASP A 43 -0.84 -7.38 8.55
CA ASP A 43 -1.03 -5.95 8.33
C ASP A 43 -1.96 -5.62 7.15
N LEU A 44 -1.79 -6.28 6.01
CA LEU A 44 -2.59 -6.02 4.83
C LEU A 44 -4.10 -6.25 5.08
N PRO A 45 -4.56 -7.46 5.46
CA PRO A 45 -5.98 -7.70 5.71
C PRO A 45 -6.49 -6.90 6.92
N ARG A 46 -5.65 -6.57 7.89
CA ARG A 46 -6.03 -5.71 9.03
C ARG A 46 -6.35 -4.30 8.58
N ILE A 47 -5.52 -3.72 7.69
CA ILE A 47 -5.77 -2.37 7.14
C ILE A 47 -7.00 -2.40 6.24
N SER A 48 -7.13 -3.40 5.35
CA SER A 48 -8.30 -3.55 4.49
C SER A 48 -9.59 -3.64 5.31
N LYS A 49 -9.59 -4.48 6.36
CA LYS A 49 -10.73 -4.59 7.26
C LYS A 49 -11.04 -3.27 7.97
N SER A 50 -10.02 -2.54 8.41
CA SER A 50 -10.22 -1.22 9.05
C SER A 50 -10.83 -0.19 8.09
N ILE A 51 -10.54 -0.30 6.78
CA ILE A 51 -11.18 0.53 5.75
C ILE A 51 -12.66 0.15 5.62
N ASP A 52 -12.96 -1.15 5.54
CA ASP A 52 -14.32 -1.66 5.41
C ASP A 52 -15.19 -1.32 6.63
N ASP A 53 -14.63 -1.42 7.84
CA ASP A 53 -15.29 -1.11 9.11
C ASP A 53 -15.42 0.43 9.35
N GLY A 54 -14.64 1.24 8.61
CA GLY A 54 -14.62 2.71 8.75
C GLY A 54 -13.64 3.26 9.79
N ASP A 55 -13.02 2.42 10.60
CA ASP A 55 -12.06 2.83 11.64
C ASP A 55 -10.80 3.49 11.08
N PHE A 56 -10.41 3.10 9.85
CA PHE A 56 -9.29 3.68 9.13
C PHE A 56 -9.39 5.20 9.03
N PHE A 57 -10.58 5.72 8.74
CA PHE A 57 -10.84 7.15 8.55
C PHE A 57 -10.82 7.94 9.86
N GLN A 58 -10.75 7.24 10.99
CA GLN A 58 -10.66 7.83 12.32
C GLN A 58 -9.28 7.63 12.96
N ASN A 59 -8.34 7.04 12.24
CA ASN A 59 -6.98 6.83 12.75
C ASN A 59 -6.35 8.17 13.16
N PRO A 60 -5.97 8.34 14.45
CA PRO A 60 -5.53 9.62 14.97
C PRO A 60 -4.24 10.15 14.31
N ALA A 61 -3.37 9.26 13.84
CA ALA A 61 -2.15 9.68 13.15
C ALA A 61 -2.45 10.29 11.78
N TYR A 62 -3.37 9.69 11.02
CA TYR A 62 -3.79 10.22 9.71
C TYR A 62 -4.58 11.52 9.88
N VAL A 63 -5.51 11.54 10.84
CA VAL A 63 -6.27 12.73 11.19
C VAL A 63 -5.34 13.88 11.52
N HIS A 64 -4.39 13.68 12.44
CA HIS A 64 -3.43 14.70 12.85
C HIS A 64 -2.58 15.21 11.68
N ALA A 65 -2.07 14.31 10.83
CA ALA A 65 -1.27 14.70 9.66
C ALA A 65 -2.07 15.57 8.69
N MET A 66 -3.32 15.19 8.41
CA MET A 66 -4.20 15.94 7.49
C MET A 66 -4.63 17.29 8.08
N ASP A 67 -4.95 17.33 9.38
CA ASP A 67 -5.28 18.58 10.06
C ASP A 67 -4.09 19.54 10.10
N ALA A 68 -2.88 19.04 10.35
CA ALA A 68 -1.65 19.85 10.27
C ALA A 68 -1.42 20.42 8.85
N CYS A 69 -1.71 19.64 7.80
CA CYS A 69 -1.65 20.15 6.43
C CYS A 69 -2.66 21.29 6.20
N LYS A 70 -3.86 21.15 6.74
CA LYS A 70 -4.91 22.17 6.61
C LYS A 70 -4.56 23.44 7.37
N GLU A 71 -4.15 23.33 8.62
CA GLU A 71 -3.76 24.46 9.47
C GLU A 71 -2.59 25.25 8.88
N LYS A 72 -1.56 24.53 8.43
CA LYS A 72 -0.35 25.15 7.86
C LYS A 72 -0.51 25.53 6.39
N ARG A 73 -1.65 25.25 5.77
CA ARG A 73 -1.86 25.42 4.32
C ARG A 73 -0.74 24.74 3.52
N SER A 74 -0.28 23.56 3.97
CA SER A 74 0.75 22.77 3.31
C SER A 74 0.13 21.66 2.44
N ALA A 75 0.95 20.94 1.70
CA ALA A 75 0.50 19.81 0.91
C ALA A 75 0.61 18.51 1.70
N LEU A 76 -0.29 17.57 1.42
CA LEU A 76 -0.17 16.17 1.83
C LEU A 76 0.56 15.39 0.74
N HIS A 77 1.59 14.66 1.12
CA HIS A 77 2.34 13.78 0.24
C HIS A 77 2.09 12.33 0.63
N LEU A 78 1.60 11.54 -0.32
CA LEU A 78 1.39 10.11 -0.20
C LEU A 78 2.44 9.41 -1.05
N MET A 79 3.18 8.46 -0.46
CA MET A 79 4.22 7.73 -1.18
C MET A 79 4.15 6.24 -0.89
N GLY A 80 4.47 5.43 -1.88
CA GLY A 80 4.50 3.99 -1.73
C GLY A 80 4.47 3.24 -3.05
N LEU A 81 4.58 1.92 -2.93
CA LEU A 81 4.52 1.01 -4.06
C LEU A 81 3.09 1.00 -4.64
N LEU A 82 2.97 1.21 -5.94
CA LEU A 82 1.69 1.34 -6.63
C LEU A 82 1.32 0.04 -7.33
N SER A 83 0.73 -0.90 -6.60
CA SER A 83 0.20 -2.16 -7.12
C SER A 83 -0.86 -2.75 -6.18
N ASP A 84 -1.45 -3.86 -6.59
CA ASP A 84 -2.34 -4.69 -5.79
C ASP A 84 -1.67 -5.98 -5.29
N GLY A 85 -0.36 -6.09 -5.44
CA GLY A 85 0.42 -7.26 -5.03
C GLY A 85 0.37 -7.57 -3.54
N GLY A 86 0.09 -6.58 -2.69
CA GLY A 86 -0.20 -6.77 -1.28
C GLY A 86 1.00 -7.19 -0.41
N VAL A 87 2.22 -7.13 -0.94
CA VAL A 87 3.43 -7.50 -0.19
C VAL A 87 3.94 -6.31 0.65
N HIS A 88 4.00 -5.13 0.06
CA HIS A 88 4.49 -3.90 0.72
C HIS A 88 3.41 -2.85 0.86
N SER A 89 2.43 -2.85 -0.01
CA SER A 89 1.30 -1.90 -0.05
C SER A 89 0.15 -2.48 -0.86
N HIS A 90 -0.96 -1.77 -0.88
CA HIS A 90 -2.09 -2.08 -1.75
C HIS A 90 -2.70 -0.78 -2.28
N ILE A 91 -3.04 -0.76 -3.57
CA ILE A 91 -3.57 0.45 -4.23
C ILE A 91 -4.87 0.94 -3.58
N ASP A 92 -5.71 0.04 -3.07
CA ASP A 92 -6.96 0.41 -2.41
C ASP A 92 -6.72 1.16 -1.09
N HIS A 93 -5.60 0.89 -0.40
CA HIS A 93 -5.20 1.66 0.79
C HIS A 93 -4.81 3.10 0.42
N LEU A 94 -4.14 3.29 -0.73
CA LEU A 94 -3.89 4.63 -1.27
C LEU A 94 -5.19 5.35 -1.58
N PHE A 95 -6.14 4.66 -2.22
CA PHE A 95 -7.44 5.25 -2.56
C PHE A 95 -8.25 5.64 -1.31
N ALA A 96 -8.16 4.85 -0.24
CA ALA A 96 -8.77 5.19 1.05
C ALA A 96 -8.13 6.46 1.66
N LEU A 97 -6.80 6.61 1.62
CA LEU A 97 -6.13 7.83 2.06
C LEU A 97 -6.52 9.06 1.22
N MET A 98 -6.66 8.89 -0.09
CA MET A 98 -7.13 9.96 -0.98
C MET A 98 -8.58 10.36 -0.67
N GLN A 99 -9.46 9.37 -0.43
CA GLN A 99 -10.84 9.63 0.00
C GLN A 99 -10.87 10.40 1.32
N MET A 100 -10.08 9.96 2.31
CA MET A 100 -9.96 10.65 3.58
C MET A 100 -9.48 12.10 3.43
N ALA A 101 -8.50 12.33 2.57
CA ALA A 101 -7.98 13.67 2.28
C ALA A 101 -9.07 14.57 1.67
N LYS A 102 -9.87 14.05 0.72
CA LYS A 102 -11.03 14.73 0.15
C LYS A 102 -12.07 15.08 1.23
N ASP A 103 -12.47 14.11 2.04
CA ASP A 103 -13.51 14.28 3.06
C ASP A 103 -13.10 15.30 4.13
N ARG A 104 -11.81 15.44 4.37
CA ARG A 104 -11.24 16.48 5.24
C ARG A 104 -10.99 17.81 4.55
N GLY A 105 -11.29 17.93 3.27
CA GLY A 105 -11.19 19.17 2.50
C GLY A 105 -9.77 19.61 2.16
N LEU A 106 -8.84 18.67 1.97
CA LEU A 106 -7.51 18.98 1.48
C LEU A 106 -7.55 19.19 -0.05
N GLU A 107 -6.96 20.27 -0.51
CA GLU A 107 -6.89 20.60 -1.95
C GLU A 107 -5.56 20.18 -2.58
N ARG A 108 -4.49 20.15 -1.78
CA ARG A 108 -3.14 19.85 -2.25
C ARG A 108 -2.68 18.48 -1.76
N VAL A 109 -2.92 17.47 -2.57
CA VAL A 109 -2.53 16.08 -2.33
C VAL A 109 -1.64 15.61 -3.48
N TYR A 110 -0.43 15.18 -3.17
CA TYR A 110 0.54 14.72 -4.15
C TYR A 110 0.91 13.27 -3.92
N ILE A 111 0.96 12.49 -4.99
CA ILE A 111 1.25 11.05 -4.96
C ILE A 111 2.63 10.84 -5.57
N HIS A 112 3.51 10.20 -4.82
CA HIS A 112 4.80 9.71 -5.27
C HIS A 112 4.68 8.21 -5.49
N ALA A 113 4.44 7.83 -6.74
CA ALA A 113 4.14 6.46 -7.11
C ALA A 113 5.42 5.67 -7.41
N PHE A 114 5.63 4.57 -6.69
CA PHE A 114 6.70 3.63 -6.96
C PHE A 114 6.13 2.45 -7.75
N LEU A 115 6.62 2.26 -8.98
CA LEU A 115 6.19 1.15 -9.82
C LEU A 115 6.76 -0.17 -9.30
N ASP A 116 5.96 -1.21 -9.37
CA ASP A 116 6.30 -2.53 -8.83
C ASP A 116 7.11 -3.35 -9.86
N GLY A 117 6.46 -4.21 -10.60
CA GLY A 117 7.10 -5.09 -11.57
C GLY A 117 7.81 -6.32 -10.99
N ARG A 118 7.71 -6.53 -9.66
CA ARG A 118 8.27 -7.70 -8.96
C ARG A 118 7.20 -8.53 -8.29
N ASP A 119 6.30 -7.90 -7.55
CA ASP A 119 5.20 -8.57 -6.84
C ASP A 119 3.97 -8.71 -7.76
N VAL A 120 3.96 -7.95 -8.86
CA VAL A 120 3.02 -8.02 -9.97
C VAL A 120 3.76 -8.03 -11.30
N SER A 121 3.04 -8.18 -12.42
CA SER A 121 3.66 -8.20 -13.77
C SER A 121 4.50 -6.93 -14.02
N PRO A 122 5.71 -7.05 -14.61
CA PRO A 122 6.54 -5.90 -14.97
C PRO A 122 5.84 -4.90 -15.90
N THR A 123 4.89 -5.33 -16.69
CA THR A 123 4.15 -4.50 -17.67
C THR A 123 2.89 -3.86 -17.11
N SER A 124 2.49 -4.17 -15.87
CA SER A 124 1.22 -3.70 -15.28
C SER A 124 1.26 -2.26 -14.74
N GLY A 125 2.42 -1.62 -14.72
CA GLY A 125 2.57 -0.27 -14.16
C GLY A 125 1.64 0.77 -14.78
N VAL A 126 1.40 0.70 -16.09
CA VAL A 126 0.50 1.62 -16.82
C VAL A 126 -0.92 1.51 -16.30
N ASP A 127 -1.41 0.31 -16.01
CA ASP A 127 -2.77 0.09 -15.53
C ASP A 127 -2.97 0.71 -14.15
N TYR A 128 -2.03 0.54 -13.23
CA TYR A 128 -2.11 1.13 -11.89
C TYR A 128 -2.02 2.66 -11.93
N VAL A 129 -1.16 3.22 -12.78
CA VAL A 129 -1.07 4.67 -12.99
C VAL A 129 -2.40 5.20 -13.54
N THR A 130 -2.97 4.54 -14.54
CA THR A 130 -4.26 4.92 -15.14
C THR A 130 -5.37 4.90 -14.10
N ARG A 131 -5.51 3.81 -13.34
CA ARG A 131 -6.48 3.71 -12.23
C ARG A 131 -6.30 4.82 -11.20
N THR A 132 -5.07 5.18 -10.89
CA THR A 132 -4.79 6.26 -9.93
C THR A 132 -5.19 7.62 -10.49
N VAL A 133 -4.89 7.90 -11.76
CA VAL A 133 -5.31 9.15 -12.43
C VAL A 133 -6.83 9.26 -12.51
N GLU A 134 -7.51 8.17 -12.83
CA GLU A 134 -8.98 8.11 -12.84
C GLU A 134 -9.55 8.37 -11.44
N LYS A 135 -8.97 7.76 -10.41
CA LYS A 135 -9.37 8.00 -9.02
C LYS A 135 -9.15 9.44 -8.58
N CYS A 136 -8.05 10.08 -8.98
CA CYS A 136 -7.83 11.52 -8.76
C CYS A 136 -8.93 12.38 -9.40
N ARG A 137 -9.35 12.03 -10.62
CA ARG A 137 -10.44 12.75 -11.34
C ARG A 137 -11.80 12.54 -10.66
N GLU A 138 -12.11 11.30 -10.29
CA GLU A 138 -13.34 10.95 -9.56
C GLU A 138 -13.46 11.72 -8.25
N LEU A 139 -12.40 11.76 -7.48
CA LEU A 139 -12.36 12.44 -6.18
C LEU A 139 -12.26 13.96 -6.30
N GLY A 140 -11.76 14.49 -7.42
CA GLY A 140 -11.46 15.90 -7.59
C GLY A 140 -10.25 16.37 -6.77
N VAL A 141 -9.45 15.46 -6.24
CA VAL A 141 -8.25 15.74 -5.45
C VAL A 141 -7.16 14.72 -5.76
N GLY A 142 -5.91 15.13 -5.58
CA GLY A 142 -4.74 14.31 -5.83
C GLY A 142 -4.13 14.52 -7.23
N LYS A 143 -2.81 14.46 -7.28
CA LYS A 143 -2.00 14.48 -8.51
C LYS A 143 -0.81 13.57 -8.33
N ILE A 144 -0.47 12.78 -9.33
CA ILE A 144 0.82 12.08 -9.36
C ILE A 144 1.90 13.14 -9.57
N ALA A 145 2.76 13.30 -8.57
CA ALA A 145 3.84 14.27 -8.58
C ALA A 145 5.15 13.67 -9.09
N THR A 146 5.43 12.43 -8.73
CA THR A 146 6.60 11.69 -9.22
C THR A 146 6.23 10.24 -9.53
N LEU A 147 6.92 9.67 -10.49
CA LEU A 147 6.79 8.29 -10.93
C LEU A 147 8.19 7.70 -11.04
N MET A 148 8.44 6.60 -10.36
CA MET A 148 9.74 5.93 -10.37
C MET A 148 9.60 4.44 -10.09
N GLY A 149 10.53 3.63 -10.54
CA GLY A 149 10.54 2.20 -10.26
C GLY A 149 11.02 1.89 -8.83
N ARG A 150 10.57 0.77 -8.28
CA ARG A 150 11.03 0.27 -6.97
C ARG A 150 12.53 0.00 -6.92
N TYR A 151 13.15 -0.23 -8.05
CA TYR A 151 14.61 -0.41 -8.18
C TYR A 151 15.39 0.77 -7.59
N TYR A 152 14.87 1.98 -7.75
CA TYR A 152 15.43 3.20 -7.18
C TYR A 152 14.84 3.53 -5.80
N ALA A 153 13.52 3.58 -5.71
CA ALA A 153 12.83 4.06 -4.52
C ALA A 153 12.85 3.08 -3.34
N MET A 154 13.10 1.80 -3.60
CA MET A 154 13.06 0.74 -2.58
C MET A 154 14.35 -0.08 -2.56
N ASP A 155 15.49 0.55 -2.90
CA ASP A 155 16.79 -0.12 -2.80
C ASP A 155 17.06 -0.55 -1.35
N ARG A 156 17.51 -1.80 -1.19
CA ARG A 156 17.93 -2.39 0.09
C ARG A 156 19.34 -2.98 0.05
N ASP A 157 20.06 -2.72 -1.05
CA ASP A 157 21.41 -3.24 -1.29
C ASP A 157 22.48 -2.20 -0.97
N LYS A 158 22.07 -1.07 -0.33
CA LYS A 158 22.93 0.08 0.01
C LYS A 158 23.54 0.76 -1.22
N ARG A 159 22.82 0.72 -2.33
CA ARG A 159 23.17 1.44 -3.55
C ARG A 159 22.67 2.88 -3.44
N TRP A 160 23.49 3.71 -2.79
CA TRP A 160 23.14 5.09 -2.49
C TRP A 160 22.89 5.94 -3.72
N ASP A 161 23.56 5.62 -4.83
CA ASP A 161 23.32 6.19 -6.15
C ASP A 161 21.85 6.04 -6.61
N ARG A 162 21.24 4.90 -6.34
CA ARG A 162 19.81 4.66 -6.63
C ARG A 162 18.90 5.44 -5.70
N VAL A 163 19.20 5.40 -4.41
CA VAL A 163 18.43 6.11 -3.39
C VAL A 163 18.47 7.62 -3.63
N GLU A 164 19.62 8.17 -3.98
CA GLU A 164 19.80 9.58 -4.32
C GLU A 164 18.92 9.98 -5.52
N ALA A 165 18.90 9.19 -6.58
CA ALA A 165 18.05 9.45 -7.75
C ALA A 165 16.55 9.54 -7.38
N ALA A 166 16.06 8.63 -6.54
CA ALA A 166 14.68 8.66 -6.06
C ALA A 166 14.42 9.85 -5.13
N TYR A 167 15.37 10.18 -4.27
CA TYR A 167 15.29 11.33 -3.37
C TYR A 167 15.24 12.64 -4.15
N ASP A 168 16.13 12.81 -5.13
CA ASP A 168 16.21 14.01 -5.96
C ASP A 168 14.94 14.23 -6.77
N ALA A 169 14.35 13.16 -7.30
CA ALA A 169 13.07 13.24 -7.98
C ALA A 169 11.96 13.76 -7.05
N MET A 170 11.90 13.30 -5.80
CA MET A 170 10.86 13.71 -4.85
C MET A 170 11.11 15.11 -4.26
N VAL A 171 12.36 15.48 -3.98
CA VAL A 171 12.70 16.69 -3.22
C VAL A 171 13.00 17.86 -4.15
N TYR A 172 13.72 17.64 -5.22
CA TYR A 172 14.16 18.70 -6.13
C TYR A 172 13.39 18.70 -7.45
N GLY A 173 12.56 17.71 -7.71
CA GLY A 173 11.86 17.56 -8.99
C GLY A 173 12.81 17.24 -10.15
N CYS A 174 14.02 16.75 -9.85
CA CYS A 174 14.98 16.32 -10.86
C CYS A 174 14.56 14.99 -11.45
N LEU A 175 14.27 14.95 -12.74
CA LEU A 175 13.95 13.73 -13.46
C LEU A 175 15.23 13.15 -14.05
N LEU A 176 15.65 11.97 -13.59
CA LEU A 176 16.48 11.09 -14.37
C LEU A 176 15.59 10.40 -15.40
N TYR A 177 15.61 10.91 -16.61
CA TYR A 177 14.99 10.21 -17.74
C TYR A 177 15.94 9.09 -18.15
N THR A 178 15.67 7.88 -17.70
CA THR A 178 16.31 6.69 -18.26
C THR A 178 15.24 5.90 -18.97
N SER A 179 15.34 5.80 -20.29
CA SER A 179 14.53 4.94 -21.13
C SER A 179 14.67 3.45 -20.77
N ASP A 180 15.62 3.11 -19.93
CA ASP A 180 15.99 1.75 -19.57
C ASP A 180 15.26 1.22 -18.32
N ALA A 181 14.46 2.05 -17.65
CA ALA A 181 13.70 1.62 -16.47
C ALA A 181 12.46 0.77 -16.80
N ALA A 182 12.18 0.55 -18.08
CA ALA A 182 11.06 -0.26 -18.54
C ALA A 182 11.45 -1.67 -19.00
N ASP A 183 12.74 -1.97 -19.09
CA ASP A 183 13.27 -3.21 -19.69
C ASP A 183 13.96 -4.15 -18.69
N GLU A 184 13.93 -3.90 -17.38
CA GLU A 184 14.49 -4.81 -16.36
C GLU A 184 13.43 -5.35 -15.39
#